data_b56f9c8113cee2205f3079a3ebb441a3
#
_entry.id   b56f9c8113cee2205f3079a3ebb441a3
#
_cell.length_a   1.000
_cell.length_b   1.000
_cell.length_c   1.000
_cell.angle_alpha   90.00
_cell.angle_beta   90.00
_cell.angle_gamma   90.00
#
_symmetry.space_group_name_H-M   'P 1'
#
loop_
_entity.id
_entity.type
_entity.pdbx_description
1 polymer ?
#
loop_
_entity_poly.entity_id
_entity_poly.type
_entity_poly.pdbx_seq_one_letter_code
_entity_poly.pdbx_strand_id
1 'polypeptide(L)'
;VTPIHAQALLQTTAEIIENRLIETLPDAALTIRFHPRPEALSSPLEGLAVFDDAGRLLACNRRAEQLLGIADTRRTRPVFRHIFETRWSAILDHALAGGAHPTLLRERNGREFAARVLAGKLRRTHPAGSAETPRRAPPRRTTLDELDLGDKTVAEVIRRARRIAGL
;
A
#
# COMPACT_ATOMS: atom_id res chain seq x y z
N VAL A 1 8.08 -4.15 32.77
CA VAL A 1 8.09 -3.62 31.38
C VAL A 1 7.89 -2.12 31.51
N THR A 2 8.89 -1.33 31.17
CA THR A 2 8.82 0.14 31.26
C THR A 2 7.80 0.66 30.23
N PRO A 3 6.97 1.68 30.56
CA PRO A 3 5.95 2.21 29.65
C PRO A 3 6.49 2.65 28.29
N ILE A 4 7.74 3.06 28.21
CA ILE A 4 8.44 3.44 26.97
C ILE A 4 8.57 2.27 25.99
N HIS A 5 8.87 1.05 26.46
CA HIS A 5 8.97 -0.13 25.61
C HIS A 5 7.61 -0.56 25.05
N ALA A 6 6.57 -0.48 25.88
CA ALA A 6 5.21 -0.79 25.44
C ALA A 6 4.72 0.20 24.36
N GLN A 7 5.01 1.49 24.52
CA GLN A 7 4.65 2.51 23.54
C GLN A 7 5.38 2.32 22.21
N ALA A 8 6.69 2.05 22.23
CA ALA A 8 7.47 1.78 21.03
C ALA A 8 6.95 0.55 20.27
N LEU A 9 6.62 -0.52 20.99
CA LEU A 9 6.07 -1.73 20.39
C LEU A 9 4.70 -1.48 19.76
N LEU A 10 3.81 -0.75 20.42
CA LEU A 10 2.50 -0.38 19.88
C LEU A 10 2.64 0.48 18.62
N GLN A 11 3.55 1.44 18.62
CA GLN A 11 3.80 2.29 17.46
C GLN A 11 4.31 1.48 16.27
N THR A 12 5.30 0.61 16.47
CA THR A 12 5.83 -0.26 15.39
C THR A 12 4.73 -1.19 14.85
N THR A 13 3.92 -1.75 15.73
CA THR A 13 2.80 -2.61 15.31
C THR A 13 1.78 -1.84 14.49
N ALA A 14 1.44 -0.63 14.90
CA ALA A 14 0.52 0.24 14.16
C ALA A 14 1.05 0.59 12.76
N GLU A 15 2.35 0.90 12.64
CA GLU A 15 3.01 1.16 11.35
C GLU A 15 2.99 -0.07 10.43
N ILE A 16 3.21 -1.26 10.96
CA ILE A 16 3.13 -2.51 10.19
C ILE A 16 1.71 -2.73 9.66
N ILE A 17 0.70 -2.53 10.51
CA ILE A 17 -0.71 -2.66 10.12
C ILE A 17 -1.07 -1.62 9.07
N GLU A 18 -0.68 -0.36 9.25
CA GLU A 18 -0.91 0.71 8.28
C GLU A 18 -0.32 0.35 6.91
N ASN A 19 0.95 -0.05 6.87
CA ASN A 19 1.62 -0.45 5.64
C ASN A 19 0.87 -1.60 4.95
N ARG A 20 0.41 -2.59 5.72
CA ARG A 20 -0.34 -3.72 5.17
C ARG A 20 -1.68 -3.31 4.56
N LEU A 21 -2.40 -2.42 5.23
CA LEU A 21 -3.66 -1.89 4.72
C LEU A 21 -3.46 -1.08 3.43
N ILE A 22 -2.43 -0.27 3.37
CA ILE A 22 -2.08 0.52 2.19
C ILE A 22 -1.75 -0.40 0.99
N GLU A 23 -0.99 -1.48 1.20
CA GLU A 23 -0.62 -2.44 0.15
C GLU A 23 -1.79 -3.24 -0.41
N THR A 24 -2.86 -3.40 0.37
CA THR A 24 -4.04 -4.17 -0.05
C THR A 24 -5.11 -3.34 -0.75
N LEU A 25 -4.85 -2.06 -1.05
CA LEU A 25 -5.82 -1.20 -1.74
C LEU A 25 -6.20 -1.79 -3.10
N PRO A 26 -7.50 -1.93 -3.40
CA PRO A 26 -7.98 -2.65 -4.59
C PRO A 26 -7.67 -1.95 -5.91
N ASP A 27 -7.53 -0.63 -5.90
CA ASP A 27 -7.29 0.19 -7.10
C ASP A 27 -5.80 0.54 -7.28
N ALA A 28 -4.92 -0.12 -6.53
CA ALA A 28 -3.48 0.05 -6.61
C ALA A 28 -2.95 -0.43 -7.97
N ALA A 29 -2.47 0.48 -8.81
CA ALA A 29 -1.74 0.15 -10.02
C ALA A 29 -0.24 0.01 -9.76
N LEU A 30 0.28 0.79 -8.83
CA LEU A 30 1.69 0.80 -8.51
C LEU A 30 1.90 1.04 -7.01
N THR A 31 2.77 0.23 -6.41
CA THR A 31 3.26 0.42 -5.05
C THR A 31 4.74 0.76 -5.10
N ILE A 32 5.13 1.86 -4.47
CA ILE A 32 6.50 2.34 -4.41
C ILE A 32 6.94 2.37 -2.95
N ARG A 33 8.03 1.66 -2.65
CA ARG A 33 8.75 1.71 -1.38
C ARG A 33 10.04 2.45 -1.61
N PHE A 34 10.35 3.47 -0.84
CA PHE A 34 11.50 4.36 -1.09
C PHE A 34 12.13 4.88 0.19
N HIS A 35 13.44 5.14 0.11
CA HIS A 35 14.21 5.78 1.17
C HIS A 35 15.45 6.47 0.58
N PRO A 36 15.97 7.59 1.18
CA PRO A 36 17.22 8.20 0.72
C PRO A 36 18.43 7.27 0.78
N ARG A 37 18.41 6.31 1.71
CA ARG A 37 19.47 5.31 1.87
C ARG A 37 18.98 3.95 1.40
N PRO A 38 19.65 3.32 0.40
CA PRO A 38 19.22 2.02 -0.14
C PRO A 38 19.12 0.91 0.90
N GLU A 39 20.00 0.90 1.90
CA GLU A 39 20.02 -0.09 2.98
C GLU A 39 18.82 -0.01 3.93
N ALA A 40 18.09 1.10 3.92
CA ALA A 40 16.86 1.25 4.70
C ALA A 40 15.60 0.74 3.96
N LEU A 41 15.73 0.33 2.70
CA LEU A 41 14.64 -0.35 2.00
C LEU A 41 14.33 -1.69 2.66
N SER A 42 13.06 -2.03 2.75
CA SER A 42 12.53 -3.20 3.48
C SER A 42 12.66 -3.12 5.00
N SER A 43 12.92 -1.93 5.54
CA SER A 43 12.86 -1.65 6.96
C SER A 43 11.61 -0.83 7.33
N PRO A 44 11.25 -0.72 8.62
CA PRO A 44 10.16 0.16 9.07
C PRO A 44 10.38 1.65 8.75
N LEU A 45 11.59 2.03 8.35
CA LEU A 45 11.94 3.41 8.04
C LEU A 45 11.60 3.82 6.60
N GLU A 46 11.23 2.87 5.75
CA GLU A 46 10.91 3.17 4.34
C GLU A 46 9.58 3.93 4.19
N GLY A 47 9.54 4.84 3.23
CA GLY A 47 8.30 5.43 2.75
C GLY A 47 7.56 4.46 1.85
N LEU A 48 6.26 4.32 2.03
CA LEU A 48 5.37 3.52 1.21
C LEU A 48 4.33 4.44 0.58
N ALA A 49 4.20 4.41 -0.74
CA ALA A 49 3.21 5.17 -1.49
C ALA A 49 2.56 4.29 -2.56
N VAL A 50 1.25 4.41 -2.70
CA VAL A 50 0.44 3.64 -3.65
C VAL A 50 -0.27 4.59 -4.58
N PHE A 51 -0.19 4.30 -5.89
CA PHE A 51 -0.75 5.12 -6.96
C PHE A 51 -1.75 4.32 -7.79
N ASP A 52 -2.75 5.02 -8.33
CA ASP A 52 -3.67 4.47 -9.32
C ASP A 52 -3.03 4.43 -10.72
N ASP A 53 -3.77 3.96 -11.72
CA ASP A 53 -3.35 3.88 -13.13
C ASP A 53 -3.10 5.26 -13.78
N ALA A 54 -3.73 6.30 -13.29
CA ALA A 54 -3.50 7.68 -13.70
C ALA A 54 -2.31 8.35 -12.98
N GLY A 55 -1.63 7.62 -12.09
CA GLY A 55 -0.53 8.13 -11.28
C GLY A 55 -0.97 9.05 -10.15
N ARG A 56 -2.23 8.97 -9.69
CA ARG A 56 -2.72 9.73 -8.53
C ARG A 56 -2.40 8.97 -7.26
N LEU A 57 -1.93 9.65 -6.24
CA LEU A 57 -1.66 9.06 -4.94
C LEU A 57 -2.98 8.60 -4.29
N LEU A 58 -3.10 7.30 -4.04
CA LEU A 58 -4.24 6.71 -3.34
C LEU A 58 -4.03 6.75 -1.83
N ALA A 59 -2.85 6.34 -1.39
CA ALA A 59 -2.46 6.35 0.01
C ALA A 59 -0.94 6.33 0.14
N CYS A 60 -0.46 6.78 1.29
CA CYS A 60 0.92 6.61 1.69
C CYS A 60 1.01 6.48 3.21
N ASN A 61 2.10 5.90 3.70
CA ASN A 61 2.35 5.83 5.12
C ASN A 61 2.93 7.17 5.65
N ARG A 62 2.89 7.33 6.95
CA ARG A 62 3.40 8.54 7.62
C ARG A 62 4.88 8.81 7.29
N ARG A 63 5.68 7.76 7.08
CA ARG A 63 7.09 7.92 6.72
C ARG A 63 7.25 8.53 5.33
N ALA A 64 6.43 8.13 4.36
CA ALA A 64 6.41 8.72 3.03
C ALA A 64 6.02 10.22 3.08
N GLU A 65 5.02 10.60 3.87
CA GLU A 65 4.66 12.02 4.08
C GLU A 65 5.85 12.83 4.61
N GLN A 66 6.55 12.30 5.61
CA GLN A 66 7.74 12.95 6.18
C GLN A 66 8.89 13.07 5.18
N LEU A 67 9.20 11.98 4.46
CA LEU A 67 10.27 11.94 3.49
C LEU A 67 10.02 12.88 2.32
N LEU A 68 8.79 13.00 1.83
CA LEU A 68 8.41 13.85 0.72
C LEU A 68 8.03 15.27 1.15
N GLY A 69 7.92 15.53 2.45
CA GLY A 69 7.48 16.84 2.95
C GLY A 69 6.06 17.21 2.52
N ILE A 70 5.21 16.22 2.25
CA ILE A 70 3.84 16.42 1.81
C ILE A 70 2.92 16.28 3.02
N ALA A 71 2.24 17.34 3.39
CA ALA A 71 1.22 17.32 4.42
C ALA A 71 -0.14 16.97 3.80
N ASP A 72 -0.96 16.22 4.55
CA ASP A 72 -2.36 15.92 4.22
C ASP A 72 -2.57 15.32 2.81
N THR A 73 -1.83 14.26 2.52
CA THR A 73 -1.89 13.53 1.25
C THR A 73 -3.29 12.98 0.94
N ARG A 74 -4.09 12.71 1.99
CA ARG A 74 -5.49 12.24 1.84
C ARG A 74 -6.38 13.31 1.19
N ARG A 75 -6.11 14.57 1.46
CA ARG A 75 -6.90 15.70 0.96
C ARG A 75 -6.41 16.18 -0.40
N THR A 76 -5.10 16.25 -0.59
CA THR A 76 -4.49 16.83 -1.81
C THR A 76 -4.39 15.82 -2.95
N ARG A 77 -4.27 14.51 -2.67
CA ARG A 77 -4.09 13.42 -3.64
C ARG A 77 -3.15 13.80 -4.78
N PRO A 78 -1.90 14.13 -4.49
CA PRO A 78 -0.98 14.61 -5.50
C PRO A 78 -0.77 13.56 -6.59
N VAL A 79 -0.46 14.02 -7.80
CA VAL A 79 -0.13 13.14 -8.92
C VAL A 79 1.37 12.88 -8.91
N PHE A 80 1.81 11.69 -9.27
CA PHE A 80 3.21 11.24 -9.32
C PHE A 80 4.15 12.27 -9.96
N ARG A 81 3.76 12.83 -11.11
CA ARG A 81 4.53 13.84 -11.83
C ARG A 81 4.73 15.17 -11.07
N HIS A 82 3.93 15.41 -10.04
CA HIS A 82 4.09 16.59 -9.17
C HIS A 82 5.08 16.35 -8.03
N ILE A 83 5.34 15.08 -7.72
CA ILE A 83 6.25 14.64 -6.67
C ILE A 83 7.63 14.34 -7.27
N PHE A 84 7.65 13.53 -8.35
CA PHE A 84 8.87 13.03 -8.95
C PHE A 84 9.10 13.57 -10.38
N GLU A 85 10.36 13.73 -10.74
CA GLU A 85 10.79 14.11 -12.11
C GLU A 85 10.70 12.94 -13.07
N THR A 86 10.83 11.70 -12.55
CA THR A 86 10.74 10.47 -13.34
C THR A 86 9.38 10.36 -14.03
N ARG A 87 9.38 9.96 -15.30
CA ARG A 87 8.13 9.78 -16.05
C ARG A 87 7.33 8.61 -15.49
N TRP A 88 6.03 8.80 -15.33
CA TRP A 88 5.10 7.76 -14.86
C TRP A 88 5.16 6.48 -15.68
N SER A 89 5.20 6.59 -17.03
CA SER A 89 5.32 5.44 -17.92
C SER A 89 6.60 4.64 -17.67
N ALA A 90 7.73 5.32 -17.47
CA ALA A 90 9.01 4.62 -17.23
C ALA A 90 9.00 3.82 -15.91
N ILE A 91 8.32 4.33 -14.88
CA ILE A 91 8.17 3.60 -13.61
C ILE A 91 7.21 2.42 -13.73
N LEU A 92 6.13 2.58 -14.50
CA LEU A 92 5.22 1.49 -14.83
C LEU A 92 5.93 0.38 -15.60
N ASP A 93 6.68 0.73 -16.64
CA ASP A 93 7.45 -0.24 -17.44
C ASP A 93 8.47 -0.98 -16.59
N HIS A 94 9.16 -0.28 -15.67
CA HIS A 94 10.07 -0.90 -14.71
C HIS A 94 9.37 -1.91 -13.80
N ALA A 95 8.20 -1.55 -13.27
CA ALA A 95 7.41 -2.43 -12.41
C ALA A 95 6.90 -3.67 -13.16
N LEU A 96 6.46 -3.50 -14.41
CA LEU A 96 5.98 -4.58 -15.27
C LEU A 96 7.11 -5.52 -15.74
N ALA A 97 8.33 -5.01 -15.86
CA ALA A 97 9.52 -5.81 -16.11
C ALA A 97 9.98 -6.65 -14.89
N GLY A 98 9.21 -6.62 -13.81
CA GLY A 98 9.45 -7.42 -12.62
C GLY A 98 10.00 -6.64 -11.43
N GLY A 99 10.41 -5.37 -11.60
CA GLY A 99 10.80 -4.45 -10.51
C GLY A 99 11.84 -5.00 -9.51
N ALA A 100 12.57 -6.06 -9.89
CA ALA A 100 13.40 -6.84 -8.98
C ALA A 100 14.57 -6.04 -8.40
N HIS A 101 15.04 -5.04 -9.13
CA HIS A 101 16.16 -4.20 -8.71
C HIS A 101 15.66 -2.84 -8.24
N PRO A 102 16.28 -2.28 -7.18
CA PRO A 102 16.02 -0.91 -6.79
C PRO A 102 16.32 0.06 -7.95
N THR A 103 15.43 1.01 -8.16
CA THR A 103 15.61 2.13 -9.11
C THR A 103 15.81 3.42 -8.36
N LEU A 104 16.32 4.44 -9.04
CA LEU A 104 16.49 5.77 -8.48
C LEU A 104 15.29 6.63 -8.86
N LEU A 105 14.64 7.23 -7.85
CA LEU A 105 13.61 8.23 -8.02
C LEU A 105 14.17 9.58 -7.62
N ARG A 106 14.06 10.58 -8.51
CA ARG A 106 14.39 11.95 -8.19
C ARG A 106 13.11 12.74 -7.93
N GLU A 107 13.05 13.37 -6.77
CA GLU A 107 11.99 14.30 -6.41
C GLU A 107 12.22 15.65 -7.10
N ARG A 108 11.16 16.40 -7.34
CA ARG A 108 11.24 17.71 -8.01
C ARG A 108 12.06 18.76 -7.28
N ASN A 109 12.30 18.61 -6.01
CA ASN A 109 13.20 19.45 -5.22
C ASN A 109 14.68 19.00 -5.31
N GLY A 110 14.98 17.99 -6.14
CA GLY A 110 16.33 17.47 -6.38
C GLY A 110 16.79 16.36 -5.43
N ARG A 111 15.97 15.97 -4.44
CA ARG A 111 16.32 14.82 -3.57
C ARG A 111 16.19 13.51 -4.34
N GLU A 112 17.08 12.58 -4.04
CA GLU A 112 17.11 11.26 -4.65
C GLU A 112 16.74 10.19 -3.63
N PHE A 113 15.98 9.20 -4.08
CA PHE A 113 15.54 8.07 -3.30
C PHE A 113 15.85 6.77 -4.03
N ALA A 114 16.44 5.81 -3.34
CA ALA A 114 16.39 4.44 -3.78
C ALA A 114 14.96 3.93 -3.62
N ALA A 115 14.42 3.26 -4.62
CA ALA A 115 13.05 2.80 -4.61
C ALA A 115 12.91 1.38 -5.15
N ARG A 116 12.01 0.62 -4.54
CA ARG A 116 11.46 -0.62 -5.09
C ARG A 116 10.05 -0.36 -5.57
N VAL A 117 9.77 -0.83 -6.78
CA VAL A 117 8.51 -0.58 -7.45
C VAL A 117 7.84 -1.91 -7.74
N LEU A 118 6.61 -2.05 -7.30
CA LEU A 118 5.82 -3.26 -7.46
C LEU A 118 4.55 -2.90 -8.24
N ALA A 119 4.32 -3.62 -9.34
CA ALA A 119 3.06 -3.52 -10.06
C ALA A 119 1.93 -4.09 -9.20
N GLY A 120 0.88 -3.30 -9.01
CA GLY A 120 -0.36 -3.77 -8.42
C GLY A 120 -1.19 -4.60 -9.41
N LYS A 121 -2.44 -4.87 -9.07
CA LYS A 121 -3.39 -5.48 -10.00
C LYS A 121 -3.81 -4.44 -11.04
N LEU A 122 -2.95 -4.22 -12.05
CA LEU A 122 -3.32 -3.44 -13.22
C LEU A 122 -4.60 -4.04 -13.80
N ARG A 123 -5.71 -3.30 -13.74
CA ARG A 123 -6.81 -3.56 -14.63
C ARG A 123 -6.22 -3.40 -16.04
N ARG A 124 -6.02 -4.51 -16.75
CA ARG A 124 -5.77 -4.47 -18.18
C ARG A 124 -6.96 -3.77 -18.79
N THR A 125 -6.84 -2.48 -19.07
CA THR A 125 -7.72 -1.80 -20.00
C THR A 125 -7.42 -2.40 -21.36
N HIS A 126 -8.19 -3.41 -21.74
CA HIS A 126 -8.27 -3.84 -23.12
C HIS A 126 -8.69 -2.61 -23.95
N PRO A 127 -8.03 -2.35 -25.09
CA PRO A 127 -8.57 -1.40 -26.05
C PRO A 127 -9.97 -1.86 -26.43
N ALA A 128 -10.86 -0.90 -26.51
CA ALA A 128 -12.27 -1.08 -26.77
C ALA A 128 -12.50 -1.98 -28.00
N GLY A 129 -13.07 -3.15 -27.75
CA GLY A 129 -13.55 -4.07 -28.76
C GLY A 129 -14.51 -5.05 -28.10
N SER A 130 -15.82 -4.78 -28.30
CA SER A 130 -16.97 -5.65 -28.10
C SER A 130 -17.44 -5.90 -26.67
N ALA A 131 -18.64 -5.42 -26.45
CA ALA A 131 -19.50 -5.57 -25.30
C ALA A 131 -19.72 -7.04 -24.89
N GLU A 132 -19.32 -7.34 -23.67
CA GLU A 132 -20.08 -8.25 -22.82
C GLU A 132 -19.82 -7.83 -21.38
N THR A 133 -20.85 -7.33 -20.74
CA THR A 133 -20.87 -6.91 -19.34
C THR A 133 -20.79 -8.16 -18.46
N PRO A 134 -19.65 -8.44 -17.79
CA PRO A 134 -19.67 -9.49 -16.78
C PRO A 134 -20.49 -8.94 -15.60
N ARG A 135 -21.62 -9.55 -15.31
CA ARG A 135 -22.38 -9.36 -14.08
C ARG A 135 -21.39 -9.40 -12.92
N ARG A 136 -21.21 -8.25 -12.28
CA ARG A 136 -20.44 -8.10 -11.05
C ARG A 136 -21.04 -9.03 -10.01
N ALA A 137 -20.36 -10.14 -9.71
CA ALA A 137 -20.72 -10.96 -8.58
C ALA A 137 -20.70 -10.07 -7.33
N PRO A 138 -21.70 -10.15 -6.45
CA PRO A 138 -21.71 -9.38 -5.21
C PRO A 138 -20.44 -9.71 -4.41
N PRO A 139 -19.87 -8.72 -3.68
CA PRO A 139 -18.70 -8.97 -2.84
C PRO A 139 -19.02 -10.14 -1.91
N ARG A 140 -18.21 -11.20 -1.95
CA ARG A 140 -18.32 -12.30 -0.99
C ARG A 140 -18.18 -11.70 0.40
N ARG A 141 -19.23 -11.71 1.16
CA ARG A 141 -19.17 -11.40 2.59
C ARG A 141 -18.41 -12.55 3.24
N THR A 142 -17.17 -12.30 3.65
CA THR A 142 -16.41 -13.23 4.48
C THR A 142 -17.17 -13.38 5.78
N THR A 143 -17.66 -14.57 6.06
CA THR A 143 -18.36 -14.88 7.31
C THR A 143 -17.33 -15.19 8.39
N LEU A 144 -17.70 -15.01 9.66
CA LEU A 144 -16.84 -15.36 10.80
C LEU A 144 -16.43 -16.84 10.79
N ASP A 145 -17.22 -17.71 10.13
CA ASP A 145 -16.91 -19.14 9.97
C ASP A 145 -15.72 -19.39 9.02
N GLU A 146 -15.54 -18.53 8.02
CA GLU A 146 -14.41 -18.63 7.07
C GLU A 146 -13.07 -18.23 7.71
N LEU A 147 -13.10 -17.61 8.88
CA LEU A 147 -11.91 -17.21 9.65
C LEU A 147 -11.47 -18.30 10.63
N ASP A 148 -12.27 -19.35 10.82
CA ASP A 148 -11.93 -20.48 11.69
C ASP A 148 -10.96 -21.43 10.96
N LEU A 149 -9.67 -21.18 11.14
CA LEU A 149 -8.58 -22.01 10.60
C LEU A 149 -8.24 -23.21 11.49
N GLY A 150 -9.10 -23.57 12.46
CA GLY A 150 -8.89 -24.69 13.36
C GLY A 150 -8.00 -24.39 14.57
N ASP A 151 -7.60 -23.15 14.78
CA ASP A 151 -6.90 -22.72 15.98
C ASP A 151 -7.90 -22.48 17.12
N LYS A 152 -7.68 -23.17 18.27
CA LYS A 152 -8.56 -23.07 19.43
C LYS A 152 -8.72 -21.65 19.97
N THR A 153 -7.66 -20.84 19.88
CA THR A 153 -7.66 -19.45 20.33
C THR A 153 -8.50 -18.57 19.41
N VAL A 154 -8.41 -18.79 18.10
CA VAL A 154 -9.21 -18.10 17.09
C VAL A 154 -10.68 -18.47 17.23
N ALA A 155 -11.00 -19.74 17.41
CA ALA A 155 -12.37 -20.23 17.64
C ALA A 155 -13.02 -19.58 18.89
N GLU A 156 -12.25 -19.35 19.94
CA GLU A 156 -12.75 -18.70 21.16
C GLU A 156 -13.02 -17.21 20.95
N VAL A 157 -12.16 -16.52 20.20
CA VAL A 157 -12.35 -15.11 19.81
C VAL A 157 -13.59 -14.96 18.92
N ILE A 158 -13.78 -15.84 17.95
CA ILE A 158 -14.97 -15.84 17.07
C ILE A 158 -16.24 -16.05 17.88
N ARG A 159 -16.24 -17.01 18.84
CA ARG A 159 -17.38 -17.26 19.73
C ARG A 159 -17.73 -16.05 20.58
N ARG A 160 -16.71 -15.34 21.08
CA ARG A 160 -16.89 -14.11 21.86
C ARG A 160 -17.45 -12.97 21.01
N ALA A 161 -16.95 -12.80 19.76
CA ALA A 161 -17.42 -11.81 18.80
C ALA A 161 -18.91 -12.04 18.44
N ARG A 162 -19.33 -13.27 18.20
CA ARG A 162 -20.74 -13.61 17.93
C ARG A 162 -21.66 -13.24 19.09
N ARG A 163 -21.22 -13.47 20.32
CA ARG A 163 -22.03 -13.12 21.52
C ARG A 163 -22.21 -11.61 21.65
N ILE A 164 -21.22 -10.81 21.26
CA ILE A 164 -21.27 -9.33 21.31
C ILE A 164 -22.10 -8.78 20.15
N ALA A 165 -22.00 -9.39 18.97
CA ALA A 165 -22.72 -8.97 17.77
C ALA A 165 -24.21 -9.37 17.74
N GLY A 166 -24.66 -10.17 18.71
CA GLY A 166 -26.07 -10.63 18.77
C GLY A 166 -26.44 -11.63 17.65
N LEU A 167 -25.45 -12.31 17.08
CA LEU A 167 -25.59 -13.33 16.03
C LEU A 167 -25.54 -14.76 16.59
#